data_cf7297bb7e6738f4d37424f6c41f7d4e
#
_entry.id   cf7297bb7e6738f4d37424f6c41f7d4e
#
_cell.length_a   1.000
_cell.length_b   1.000
_cell.length_c   1.000
_cell.angle_alpha   90.00
_cell.angle_beta   90.00
_cell.angle_gamma   90.00
#
_symmetry.space_group_name_H-M   'P 1'
#
loop_
_entity.id
_entity.type
_entity.pdbx_description
1 polymer ?
#
loop_
_entity_poly.entity_id
_entity_poly.type
_entity_poly.pdbx_seq_one_letter_code
_entity_poly.pdbx_strand_id
1 'polypeptide(L)'
;MTELGVVKRNIMRADRASVDRLAQFGAATVHEAMGRVGLMNPYMRPIYARAQISGTAVTVLLHPGDNWMMHVVAEQIQPGDVVVAAITAECTDGYFGDLL
;
A
#
# COMPACT_ATOMS: atom_id res chain seq x y z
N MET A 1 -14.53 -0.51 -11.70
CA MET A 1 -14.18 0.81 -12.23
C MET A 1 -13.56 1.66 -11.13
N THR A 2 -12.58 2.43 -11.47
CA THR A 2 -11.86 3.26 -10.51
C THR A 2 -12.13 4.74 -10.82
N GLU A 3 -12.51 5.50 -9.81
CA GLU A 3 -12.77 6.92 -9.93
C GLU A 3 -11.77 7.69 -9.08
N LEU A 4 -11.28 8.82 -9.60
CA LEU A 4 -10.45 9.75 -8.86
C LEU A 4 -11.31 10.67 -8.01
N GLY A 5 -10.76 11.13 -6.89
CA GLY A 5 -11.43 12.07 -6.01
C GLY A 5 -12.46 11.44 -5.07
N VAL A 6 -12.53 10.12 -5.02
CA VAL A 6 -13.41 9.40 -4.10
C VAL A 6 -12.65 9.00 -2.86
N VAL A 7 -13.23 9.28 -1.69
CA VAL A 7 -12.65 8.90 -0.39
C VAL A 7 -13.61 7.98 0.32
N LYS A 8 -13.18 6.75 0.57
CA LYS A 8 -13.96 5.79 1.36
C LYS A 8 -13.44 5.78 2.78
N ARG A 9 -14.34 6.06 3.72
CA ARG A 9 -14.01 6.14 5.14
C ARG A 9 -14.49 4.89 5.88
N ASN A 10 -13.98 4.70 7.08
CA ASN A 10 -14.39 3.58 7.94
C ASN A 10 -14.24 2.22 7.25
N ILE A 11 -13.14 2.05 6.54
CA ILE A 11 -12.86 0.80 5.86
C ILE A 11 -12.68 -0.33 6.86
N MET A 12 -13.07 -1.54 6.45
CA MET A 12 -12.85 -2.74 7.26
C MET A 12 -11.39 -3.16 7.15
N ARG A 13 -10.75 -3.41 8.30
CA ARG A 13 -9.38 -3.87 8.32
C ARG A 13 -9.32 -5.38 8.55
N ALA A 14 -8.23 -5.98 8.11
CA ALA A 14 -7.99 -7.40 8.33
C ALA A 14 -7.81 -7.69 9.83
N ASP A 15 -8.12 -8.92 10.21
CA ASP A 15 -7.91 -9.38 11.58
C ASP A 15 -6.44 -9.26 11.98
N ARG A 16 -6.19 -8.53 13.08
CA ARG A 16 -4.82 -8.23 13.51
C ARG A 16 -3.99 -9.50 13.80
N ALA A 17 -4.60 -10.51 14.39
CA ALA A 17 -3.91 -11.74 14.69
C ALA A 17 -3.45 -12.46 13.41
N SER A 18 -4.28 -12.45 12.37
CA SER A 18 -3.93 -13.02 11.07
C SER A 18 -2.81 -12.23 10.39
N VAL A 19 -2.87 -10.91 10.45
CA VAL A 19 -1.82 -10.04 9.90
C VAL A 19 -0.48 -10.33 10.59
N ASP A 20 -0.48 -10.44 11.92
CA ASP A 20 0.74 -10.71 12.68
C ASP A 20 1.30 -12.10 12.38
N ARG A 21 0.44 -13.07 12.14
CA ARG A 21 0.87 -14.42 11.74
C ARG A 21 1.50 -14.41 10.35
N LEU A 22 0.93 -13.69 9.40
CA LEU A 22 1.51 -13.56 8.07
C LEU A 22 2.89 -12.92 8.09
N ALA A 23 3.12 -12.01 9.03
CA ALA A 23 4.41 -11.35 9.17
C ALA A 23 5.56 -12.31 9.47
N GLN A 24 5.26 -13.52 9.94
CA GLN A 24 6.27 -14.53 10.26
C GLN A 24 6.77 -15.27 9.02
N PHE A 25 6.12 -15.09 7.88
CA PHE A 25 6.48 -15.75 6.63
C PHE A 25 7.08 -14.75 5.67
N GLY A 26 7.98 -15.22 4.80
CA GLY A 26 8.52 -14.38 3.75
C GLY A 26 7.50 -14.13 2.65
N ALA A 27 7.66 -13.02 1.93
CA ALA A 27 6.76 -12.65 0.84
C ALA A 27 6.67 -13.75 -0.23
N ALA A 28 7.79 -14.43 -0.52
CA ALA A 28 7.80 -15.52 -1.50
C ALA A 28 6.92 -16.69 -1.05
N THR A 29 6.96 -17.03 0.23
CA THR A 29 6.14 -18.12 0.79
C THR A 29 4.66 -17.77 0.70
N VAL A 30 4.30 -16.55 1.06
CA VAL A 30 2.91 -16.08 0.99
C VAL A 30 2.43 -16.06 -0.46
N HIS A 31 3.24 -15.57 -1.38
CA HIS A 31 2.92 -15.52 -2.81
C HIS A 31 2.66 -16.93 -3.36
N GLU A 32 3.49 -17.89 -3.01
CA GLU A 32 3.32 -19.28 -3.41
C GLU A 32 2.01 -19.84 -2.87
N ALA A 33 1.70 -19.59 -1.60
CA ALA A 33 0.47 -20.06 -0.97
C ALA A 33 -0.79 -19.44 -1.60
N MET A 34 -0.68 -18.25 -2.17
CA MET A 34 -1.78 -17.58 -2.85
C MET A 34 -1.94 -18.02 -4.31
N GLY A 35 -1.22 -19.02 -4.75
CA GLY A 35 -1.27 -19.46 -6.14
C GLY A 35 -0.51 -18.58 -7.09
N ARG A 36 0.49 -17.86 -6.60
CA ARG A 36 1.37 -16.98 -7.38
C ARG A 36 0.64 -15.78 -7.99
N VAL A 37 -0.34 -15.27 -7.26
CA VAL A 37 -1.04 -14.04 -7.64
C VAL A 37 -0.85 -12.98 -6.56
N GLY A 38 -1.03 -11.72 -6.92
CA GLY A 38 -0.99 -10.62 -5.96
C GLY A 38 0.40 -10.07 -5.66
N LEU A 39 1.43 -10.49 -6.41
CA LEU A 39 2.76 -9.92 -6.25
C LEU A 39 2.81 -8.53 -6.87
N MET A 40 3.44 -7.60 -6.18
CA MET A 40 3.68 -6.26 -6.73
C MET A 40 4.66 -6.34 -7.91
N ASN A 41 4.59 -5.35 -8.78
CA ASN A 41 5.47 -5.29 -9.96
C ASN A 41 6.95 -5.29 -9.57
N PRO A 42 7.84 -5.86 -10.43
CA PRO A 42 9.26 -6.01 -10.07
C PRO A 42 10.01 -4.70 -9.86
N TYR A 43 9.46 -3.56 -10.30
CA TYR A 43 10.09 -2.27 -10.03
C TYR A 43 9.94 -1.85 -8.56
N MET A 44 9.08 -2.50 -7.81
CA MET A 44 8.94 -2.24 -6.37
C MET A 44 10.14 -2.81 -5.63
N ARG A 45 10.89 -1.94 -4.98
CA ARG A 45 12.10 -2.31 -4.24
C ARG A 45 12.11 -1.64 -2.87
N PRO A 46 12.61 -2.32 -1.83
CA PRO A 46 12.77 -1.68 -0.54
C PRO A 46 13.81 -0.58 -0.61
N ILE A 47 13.57 0.51 0.10
CA ILE A 47 14.50 1.65 0.16
C ILE A 47 15.49 1.53 1.31
N TYR A 48 15.38 0.51 2.13
CA TYR A 48 16.35 0.19 3.18
C TYR A 48 16.50 -1.32 3.31
N ALA A 49 17.66 -1.73 3.83
CA ALA A 49 17.99 -3.15 3.96
C ALA A 49 17.07 -3.83 4.96
N ARG A 50 16.69 -5.08 4.64
CA ARG A 50 15.86 -5.93 5.50
C ARG A 50 14.47 -5.35 5.78
N ALA A 51 13.95 -4.54 4.86
CA ALA A 51 12.59 -4.04 4.98
C ALA A 51 11.60 -5.21 5.01
N GLN A 52 10.75 -5.24 6.04
CA GLN A 52 9.74 -6.28 6.19
C GLN A 52 8.54 -5.66 6.87
N ILE A 53 7.39 -5.74 6.23
CA ILE A 53 6.16 -5.18 6.77
C ILE A 53 4.99 -6.14 6.52
N SER A 54 4.01 -6.05 7.39
CA SER A 54 2.73 -6.75 7.24
C SER A 54 1.64 -5.88 7.84
N GLY A 55 0.57 -5.69 7.12
CA GLY A 55 -0.52 -4.84 7.59
C GLY A 55 -1.69 -4.86 6.63
N THR A 56 -2.79 -4.26 7.06
CA THR A 56 -3.93 -4.04 6.16
C THR A 56 -3.55 -3.02 5.10
N ALA A 57 -3.76 -3.36 3.85
CA ALA A 57 -3.52 -2.44 2.75
C ALA A 57 -4.59 -1.33 2.74
N VAL A 58 -4.13 -0.09 2.77
CA VAL A 58 -4.96 1.08 2.52
C VAL A 58 -4.51 1.64 1.18
N THR A 59 -5.36 1.51 0.18
CA THR A 59 -4.97 1.82 -1.19
C THR A 59 -5.31 3.25 -1.55
N VAL A 60 -4.43 3.88 -2.31
CA VAL A 60 -4.65 5.22 -2.82
C VAL A 60 -4.30 5.27 -4.30
N LEU A 61 -5.18 5.87 -5.09
CA LEU A 61 -4.98 6.06 -6.52
C LEU A 61 -4.68 7.53 -6.78
N LEU A 62 -3.56 7.79 -7.45
CA LEU A 62 -3.04 9.13 -7.67
C LEU A 62 -3.12 9.50 -9.14
N HIS A 63 -3.40 10.78 -9.41
CA HIS A 63 -3.21 11.36 -10.72
C HIS A 63 -1.71 11.64 -10.92
N PRO A 64 -1.14 11.39 -12.10
CA PRO A 64 0.29 11.64 -12.33
C PRO A 64 0.68 13.07 -12.00
N GLY A 65 1.74 13.22 -11.20
CA GLY A 65 2.25 14.52 -10.78
C GLY A 65 1.48 15.21 -9.68
N ASP A 66 0.42 14.60 -9.17
CA ASP A 66 -0.46 15.18 -8.15
C ASP A 66 -0.46 14.28 -6.91
N ASN A 67 0.02 14.79 -5.78
CA ASN A 67 0.07 14.01 -4.53
C ASN A 67 -1.05 14.35 -3.55
N TRP A 68 -2.09 15.06 -4.00
CA TRP A 68 -3.17 15.49 -3.10
C TRP A 68 -3.79 14.35 -2.32
N MET A 69 -4.06 13.23 -3.00
CA MET A 69 -4.68 12.07 -2.36
C MET A 69 -3.75 11.39 -1.33
N MET A 70 -2.43 11.62 -1.40
CA MET A 70 -1.53 11.16 -0.34
C MET A 70 -1.80 11.91 0.96
N HIS A 71 -2.09 13.21 0.90
CA HIS A 71 -2.49 13.96 2.08
C HIS A 71 -3.84 13.51 2.61
N VAL A 72 -4.76 13.17 1.72
CA VAL A 72 -6.08 12.67 2.11
C VAL A 72 -5.95 11.31 2.81
N VAL A 73 -5.15 10.39 2.26
CA VAL A 73 -4.99 9.07 2.86
C VAL A 73 -4.31 9.15 4.23
N ALA A 74 -3.42 10.13 4.43
CA ALA A 74 -2.75 10.31 5.71
C ALA A 74 -3.73 10.53 6.86
N GLU A 75 -4.92 11.09 6.59
CA GLU A 75 -5.97 11.29 7.58
C GLU A 75 -6.79 10.03 7.87
N GLN A 76 -6.70 9.03 7.01
CA GLN A 76 -7.52 7.82 7.08
C GLN A 76 -6.80 6.63 7.69
N ILE A 77 -5.48 6.67 7.75
CA ILE A 77 -4.68 5.51 8.17
C ILE A 77 -4.64 5.39 9.69
N GLN A 78 -4.43 4.18 10.14
CA GLN A 78 -4.27 3.81 11.54
C GLN A 78 -2.96 3.05 11.73
N PRO A 79 -2.44 2.98 12.96
CA PRO A 79 -1.25 2.17 13.24
C PRO A 79 -1.45 0.73 12.74
N GLY A 80 -0.46 0.21 12.04
CA GLY A 80 -0.51 -1.13 11.47
C GLY A 80 -1.02 -1.19 10.04
N ASP A 81 -1.51 -0.10 9.48
CA ASP A 81 -1.87 -0.03 8.06
C ASP A 81 -0.64 0.06 7.17
N VAL A 82 -0.77 -0.43 5.96
CA VAL A 82 0.24 -0.28 4.90
C VAL A 82 -0.39 0.50 3.76
N VAL A 83 0.13 1.68 3.49
CA VAL A 83 -0.36 2.49 2.37
C VAL A 83 0.22 1.96 1.07
N VAL A 84 -0.65 1.63 0.13
CA VAL A 84 -0.25 1.15 -1.19
C VAL A 84 -0.76 2.16 -2.22
N ALA A 85 0.17 2.87 -2.83
CA ALA A 85 -0.13 3.94 -3.79
C ALA A 85 0.11 3.46 -5.22
N ALA A 86 -0.81 3.80 -6.10
CA ALA A 86 -0.68 3.57 -7.53
C ALA A 86 -1.03 4.84 -8.29
N ILE A 87 -0.49 4.98 -9.48
CA ILE A 87 -0.77 6.13 -10.35
C ILE A 87 -1.53 5.66 -11.59
N THR A 88 -2.36 6.54 -12.15
CA THR A 88 -3.20 6.20 -13.29
C THR A 88 -2.46 6.16 -14.61
N ALA A 89 -1.27 6.76 -14.68
CA ALA A 89 -0.41 6.73 -15.86
C ALA A 89 1.04 6.87 -15.40
N GLU A 90 1.98 6.54 -16.28
CA GLU A 90 3.40 6.56 -15.97
C GLU A 90 3.87 7.97 -15.59
N CYS A 91 4.61 8.08 -14.49
CA CYS A 91 5.15 9.33 -13.99
C CYS A 91 6.30 9.04 -13.04
N THR A 92 7.38 9.81 -13.16
CA THR A 92 8.56 9.64 -12.33
C THR A 92 8.64 10.62 -11.16
N ASP A 93 7.61 11.45 -10.98
CA ASP A 93 7.56 12.41 -9.87
C ASP A 93 7.44 11.67 -8.53
N GLY A 94 7.99 12.25 -7.49
CA GLY A 94 7.82 11.77 -6.13
C GLY A 94 6.47 12.19 -5.56
N TYR A 95 5.88 11.32 -4.75
CA TYR A 95 4.55 11.56 -4.16
C TYR A 95 4.58 11.60 -2.64
N PHE A 96 5.69 11.23 -2.02
CA PHE A 96 5.82 11.18 -0.58
C PHE A 96 6.98 12.04 -0.13
N GLY A 97 6.74 12.86 0.88
CA GLY A 97 7.76 13.74 1.45
C GLY A 97 7.52 13.99 2.93
N ASP A 98 8.35 14.83 3.50
CA ASP A 98 8.35 15.10 4.93
C ASP A 98 7.16 15.95 5.42
N LEU A 99 6.33 16.44 4.51
CA LEU A 99 5.09 17.12 4.87
C LEU A 99 3.92 16.16 5.15
N LEU A 100 4.11 14.88 4.93
CA LEU A 100 3.07 13.87 5.13
C LEU A 100 3.10 13.22 6.51
#